data_4523522248a0b4087b4fe1d8fdb6e868
#
_entry.id   4523522248a0b4087b4fe1d8fdb6e868
#
_cell.length_a   1.000
_cell.length_b   1.000
_cell.length_c   1.000
_cell.angle_alpha   90.00
_cell.angle_beta   90.00
_cell.angle_gamma   90.00
#
_symmetry.space_group_name_H-M   'P 1'
#
loop_
_entity.id
_entity.type
_entity.pdbx_description
1 polymer ?
#
loop_
_entity_poly.entity_id
_entity_poly.type
_entity_poly.pdbx_seq_one_letter_code
_entity_poly.pdbx_strand_id
1 'polypeptide(L)'
;MTVLVGGMRALNANFQQTAHGVFTARPETLSNDFFVNLLDMGTKWHKLGAHSAVVKGHTDGGAQETTGLIDMNTNVPQPVETEGVLQGRDRASSEVKWTGTVVDLVFGSNSQLRAIAEVYACSDSQQVFARDFAAAWTKVMMLDRYDLA
;
A
#
# COMPACT_ATOMS: atom_id res chain seq x y z
N MET A 1 -1.88 -2.25 -14.17
CA MET A 1 -1.48 -1.21 -13.20
C MET A 1 -1.35 -1.78 -11.79
N THR A 2 -2.39 -2.36 -11.20
CA THR A 2 -2.40 -2.88 -9.81
C THR A 2 -1.21 -3.80 -9.50
N VAL A 3 -0.98 -4.83 -10.31
CA VAL A 3 0.13 -5.77 -10.11
C VAL A 3 1.50 -5.08 -10.16
N LEU A 4 1.68 -4.08 -11.03
CA LEU A 4 2.93 -3.32 -11.12
C LEU A 4 3.18 -2.50 -9.85
N VAL A 5 2.16 -1.79 -9.35
CA VAL A 5 2.31 -1.02 -8.11
C VAL A 5 2.67 -1.94 -6.95
N GLY A 6 1.94 -3.04 -6.75
CA GLY A 6 2.24 -3.98 -5.68
C GLY A 6 3.65 -4.57 -5.76
N GLY A 7 4.11 -4.95 -6.96
CA GLY A 7 5.46 -5.49 -7.15
C GLY A 7 6.55 -4.45 -6.97
N MET A 8 6.39 -3.24 -7.50
CA MET A 8 7.35 -2.14 -7.31
C MET A 8 7.47 -1.76 -5.83
N ARG A 9 6.36 -1.74 -5.09
CA ARG A 9 6.36 -1.51 -3.64
C ARG A 9 7.10 -2.63 -2.89
N ALA A 10 6.83 -3.89 -3.20
CA ALA A 10 7.53 -5.02 -2.60
C ALA A 10 9.04 -5.01 -2.90
N LEU A 11 9.43 -4.57 -4.10
CA LEU A 11 10.82 -4.41 -4.51
C LEU A 11 11.49 -3.14 -3.97
N ASN A 12 10.80 -2.34 -3.15
CA ASN A 12 11.29 -1.07 -2.62
C ASN A 12 11.74 -0.07 -3.72
N ALA A 13 11.15 -0.17 -4.90
CA ALA A 13 11.42 0.70 -6.04
C ALA A 13 10.62 2.02 -5.93
N ASN A 14 10.83 2.75 -4.85
CA ASN A 14 10.14 3.99 -4.54
C ASN A 14 10.99 5.22 -4.84
N PHE A 15 10.31 6.35 -5.06
CA PHE A 15 10.99 7.64 -5.18
C PHE A 15 11.83 7.92 -3.93
N GLN A 16 13.11 8.25 -4.13
CA GLN A 16 14.10 8.49 -3.07
C GLN A 16 14.22 7.35 -2.04
N GLN A 17 13.89 6.12 -2.42
CA GLN A 17 13.94 4.95 -1.54
C GLN A 17 13.16 5.13 -0.23
N THR A 18 12.05 5.86 -0.28
CA THR A 18 11.18 6.02 0.89
C THR A 18 10.50 4.70 1.26
N ALA A 19 10.29 4.47 2.55
CA ALA A 19 9.60 3.27 3.02
C ALA A 19 8.06 3.31 2.84
N HIS A 20 7.52 4.39 2.26
CA HIS A 20 6.08 4.55 2.12
C HIS A 20 5.51 3.59 1.07
N GLY A 21 4.55 2.78 1.49
CA GLY A 21 3.92 1.76 0.65
C GLY A 21 4.69 0.43 0.59
N VAL A 22 5.85 0.33 1.24
CA VAL A 22 6.60 -0.94 1.37
C VAL A 22 5.97 -1.75 2.51
N PHE A 23 4.90 -2.49 2.18
CA PHE A 23 4.16 -3.29 3.15
C PHE A 23 4.71 -4.72 3.20
N THR A 24 6.00 -4.87 3.43
CA THR A 24 6.66 -6.17 3.54
C THR A 24 7.81 -6.12 4.53
N ALA A 25 8.01 -7.22 5.24
CA ALA A 25 9.19 -7.41 6.09
C ALA A 25 10.43 -7.84 5.27
N ARG A 26 10.26 -8.12 3.97
CA ARG A 26 11.31 -8.58 3.06
C ARG A 26 11.39 -7.66 1.83
N PRO A 27 11.80 -6.40 2.01
CA PRO A 27 11.98 -5.49 0.87
C PRO A 27 12.96 -6.09 -0.14
N GLU A 28 12.87 -5.66 -1.40
CA GLU A 28 13.69 -6.14 -2.51
C GLU A 28 13.40 -7.60 -2.92
N THR A 29 12.33 -8.19 -2.37
CA THR A 29 11.85 -9.51 -2.77
C THR A 29 10.50 -9.36 -3.45
N LEU A 30 10.36 -9.89 -4.67
CA LEU A 30 9.08 -9.87 -5.37
C LEU A 30 8.08 -10.82 -4.68
N SER A 31 7.18 -10.23 -3.91
CA SER A 31 6.15 -10.94 -3.17
C SER A 31 4.80 -10.24 -3.30
N ASN A 32 3.72 -10.95 -2.97
CA ASN A 32 2.37 -10.39 -2.89
C ASN A 32 2.08 -9.71 -1.54
N ASP A 33 3.09 -9.55 -0.68
CA ASP A 33 2.98 -8.99 0.67
C ASP A 33 2.29 -7.63 0.69
N PHE A 34 2.50 -6.80 -0.35
CA PHE A 34 1.83 -5.50 -0.47
C PHE A 34 0.30 -5.65 -0.33
N PHE A 35 -0.29 -6.58 -1.06
CA PHE A 35 -1.74 -6.79 -1.03
C PHE A 35 -2.19 -7.46 0.25
N VAL A 36 -1.45 -8.45 0.74
CA VAL A 36 -1.74 -9.14 2.00
C VAL A 36 -1.80 -8.14 3.16
N ASN A 37 -0.77 -7.28 3.27
CA ASN A 37 -0.68 -6.33 4.38
C ASN A 37 -1.55 -5.08 4.18
N LEU A 38 -1.83 -4.67 2.93
CA LEU A 38 -2.79 -3.61 2.64
C LEU A 38 -4.20 -3.97 3.11
N LEU A 39 -4.60 -5.25 2.93
CA LEU A 39 -5.94 -5.75 3.26
C LEU A 39 -5.99 -6.40 4.66
N ASP A 40 -4.88 -6.39 5.41
CA ASP A 40 -4.83 -6.94 6.76
C ASP A 40 -5.82 -6.23 7.68
N MET A 41 -6.81 -6.97 8.17
CA MET A 41 -7.82 -6.46 9.11
C MET A 41 -7.25 -6.13 10.49
N GLY A 42 -6.07 -6.62 10.84
CA GLY A 42 -5.33 -6.28 12.05
C GLY A 42 -4.71 -4.88 12.01
N THR A 43 -4.69 -4.24 10.85
CA THR A 43 -4.09 -2.91 10.65
C THR A 43 -5.17 -1.83 10.54
N LYS A 44 -4.99 -0.74 11.29
CA LYS A 44 -5.82 0.47 11.21
C LYS A 44 -5.01 1.61 10.63
N TRP A 45 -5.54 2.29 9.60
CA TRP A 45 -4.85 3.39 8.94
C TRP A 45 -5.26 4.74 9.53
N HIS A 46 -4.27 5.57 9.83
CA HIS A 46 -4.42 6.93 10.35
C HIS A 46 -3.69 7.92 9.47
N LYS A 47 -4.30 9.07 9.24
CA LYS A 47 -3.68 10.15 8.47
C LYS A 47 -2.70 10.92 9.36
N LEU A 48 -1.49 11.18 8.85
CA LEU A 48 -0.56 12.13 9.44
C LEU A 48 -0.87 13.53 8.89
N GLY A 49 -1.04 14.53 9.78
CA GLY A 49 -1.17 15.93 9.41
C GLY A 49 -2.53 16.57 9.67
N ALA A 50 -2.51 17.89 9.84
CA ALA A 50 -3.61 18.73 10.35
C ALA A 50 -4.78 18.98 9.37
N HIS A 51 -4.72 18.50 8.13
CA HIS A 51 -5.79 18.67 7.14
C HIS A 51 -6.48 17.35 6.86
N SER A 52 -7.47 17.05 7.67
CA SER A 52 -8.33 15.87 7.54
C SER A 52 -9.30 16.04 6.36
N ALA A 53 -8.91 15.59 5.18
CA ALA A 53 -9.90 15.21 4.19
C ALA A 53 -10.38 13.79 4.53
N VAL A 54 -11.62 13.66 4.97
CA VAL A 54 -12.26 12.39 5.29
C VAL A 54 -12.47 11.62 3.98
N VAL A 55 -11.67 10.61 3.73
CA VAL A 55 -12.01 9.60 2.72
C VAL A 55 -13.00 8.65 3.40
N LYS A 56 -14.30 8.88 3.20
CA LYS A 56 -15.34 7.94 3.62
C LYS A 56 -15.35 6.76 2.65
N GLY A 57 -14.76 5.66 3.05
CA GLY A 57 -14.86 4.39 2.36
C GLY A 57 -15.51 3.35 3.26
N HIS A 58 -16.22 2.40 2.67
CA HIS A 58 -16.96 1.34 3.37
C HIS A 58 -16.04 0.36 4.12
N THR A 59 -16.43 -0.10 5.30
CA THR A 59 -15.59 -0.44 6.45
C THR A 59 -15.34 -1.92 6.74
N ASP A 60 -15.11 -2.78 5.78
CA ASP A 60 -14.89 -4.21 6.09
C ASP A 60 -13.49 -4.76 5.79
N GLY A 61 -12.52 -3.93 5.54
CA GLY A 61 -11.13 -4.33 5.35
C GLY A 61 -10.17 -3.26 5.87
N GLY A 62 -9.01 -3.67 6.38
CA GLY A 62 -8.04 -2.86 7.11
C GLY A 62 -7.70 -1.47 6.58
N ALA A 63 -7.90 -1.22 5.28
CA ALA A 63 -7.58 0.05 4.63
C ALA A 63 -8.63 1.17 4.83
N GLN A 64 -9.64 1.04 5.70
CA GLN A 64 -10.85 1.84 5.56
C GLN A 64 -11.23 2.80 6.66
N GLU A 65 -10.64 2.73 7.81
CA GLU A 65 -10.92 3.72 8.85
C GLU A 65 -9.83 4.78 8.89
N THR A 66 -9.91 5.76 8.01
CA THR A 66 -9.26 7.05 8.22
C THR A 66 -10.17 7.94 9.05
N THR A 67 -10.46 7.56 10.28
CA THR A 67 -10.98 8.49 11.25
C THR A 67 -9.81 9.33 11.74
N GLY A 68 -9.71 10.55 11.24
CA GLY A 68 -8.75 11.54 11.73
C GLY A 68 -9.11 11.96 13.16
N LEU A 69 -8.73 11.14 14.12
CA LEU A 69 -8.56 11.58 15.50
C LEU A 69 -7.07 11.89 15.64
N ILE A 70 -6.79 13.19 15.59
CA ILE A 70 -5.55 13.74 16.09
C ILE A 70 -5.54 13.40 17.58
N ASP A 71 -4.61 12.52 17.96
CA ASP A 71 -4.32 12.37 19.39
C ASP A 71 -3.56 13.61 19.83
N MET A 72 -4.29 14.57 20.39
CA MET A 72 -3.76 15.85 20.91
C MET A 72 -2.92 15.67 22.15
N ASN A 73 -2.65 14.47 22.59
CA ASN A 73 -2.05 14.19 23.89
C ASN A 73 -0.63 13.61 23.85
N THR A 74 0.00 13.47 22.70
CA THR A 74 1.39 13.06 22.65
C THR A 74 2.29 14.24 22.29
N ASN A 75 2.93 14.83 23.31
CA ASN A 75 4.04 15.80 23.18
C ASN A 75 5.32 15.15 22.61
N VAL A 76 5.20 14.26 21.64
CA VAL A 76 6.35 13.70 20.94
C VAL A 76 6.61 14.57 19.71
N PRO A 77 7.84 15.09 19.51
CA PRO A 77 8.20 15.78 18.29
C PRO A 77 7.93 14.86 17.08
N GLN A 78 6.91 15.17 16.29
CA GLN A 78 6.62 14.43 15.07
C GLN A 78 7.70 14.77 14.05
N PRO A 79 8.28 13.78 13.35
CA PRO A 79 9.15 14.07 12.21
C PRO A 79 8.35 14.83 11.16
N VAL A 80 9.03 15.71 10.45
CA VAL A 80 8.49 16.62 9.42
C VAL A 80 7.40 15.93 8.59
N GLU A 81 6.18 16.43 8.72
CA GLU A 81 4.99 15.86 8.11
C GLU A 81 5.10 15.92 6.58
N THR A 82 5.21 14.77 5.96
CA THR A 82 5.05 14.67 4.52
C THR A 82 3.56 14.65 4.22
N GLU A 83 3.05 15.69 3.57
CA GLU A 83 1.65 15.81 3.21
C GLU A 83 1.21 14.57 2.40
N GLY A 84 0.13 13.90 2.84
CA GLY A 84 -0.41 12.71 2.16
C GLY A 84 0.13 11.35 2.65
N VAL A 85 0.95 11.32 3.70
CA VAL A 85 1.39 10.06 4.33
C VAL A 85 0.39 9.59 5.37
N LEU A 86 0.16 8.28 5.40
CA LEU A 86 -0.69 7.59 6.38
C LEU A 86 0.13 6.56 7.15
N GLN A 87 -0.24 6.34 8.41
CA GLN A 87 0.34 5.30 9.26
C GLN A 87 -0.65 4.15 9.42
N GLY A 88 -0.22 2.93 9.09
CA GLY A 88 -0.89 1.69 9.44
C GLY A 88 -0.43 1.25 10.83
N ARG A 89 -1.36 1.19 11.77
CA ARG A 89 -1.10 0.77 13.15
C ARG A 89 -1.77 -0.55 13.44
N ASP A 90 -1.12 -1.37 14.24
CA ASP A 90 -1.73 -2.57 14.78
C ASP A 90 -2.93 -2.22 15.66
N ARG A 91 -4.06 -2.91 15.49
CA ARG A 91 -5.30 -2.63 16.24
C ARG A 91 -5.20 -2.94 17.72
N ALA A 92 -4.39 -3.92 18.10
CA ALA A 92 -4.25 -4.37 19.48
C ALA A 92 -3.20 -3.57 20.25
N SER A 93 -2.00 -3.39 19.64
CA SER A 93 -0.87 -2.72 20.30
C SER A 93 -0.79 -1.22 20.02
N SER A 94 -1.50 -0.74 18.98
CA SER A 94 -1.37 0.64 18.46
C SER A 94 0.03 0.99 17.94
N GLU A 95 0.91 0.03 17.80
CA GLU A 95 2.24 0.24 17.23
C GLU A 95 2.16 0.46 15.73
N VAL A 96 3.06 1.33 15.21
CA VAL A 96 3.14 1.59 13.78
C VAL A 96 3.78 0.38 13.07
N LYS A 97 3.02 -0.27 12.20
CA LYS A 97 3.50 -1.38 11.36
C LYS A 97 4.02 -0.89 10.01
N TRP A 98 3.25 0.01 9.39
CA TRP A 98 3.50 0.45 8.02
C TRP A 98 3.30 1.96 7.87
N THR A 99 3.93 2.53 6.85
CA THR A 99 3.59 3.87 6.36
C THR A 99 3.22 3.77 4.89
N GLY A 100 2.20 4.48 4.48
CA GLY A 100 1.72 4.44 3.10
C GLY A 100 1.25 5.80 2.62
N THR A 101 0.99 5.90 1.33
CA THR A 101 0.41 7.09 0.71
C THR A 101 -1.08 6.88 0.41
N VAL A 102 -1.78 7.97 0.12
CA VAL A 102 -3.19 7.91 -0.34
C VAL A 102 -3.32 7.01 -1.57
N VAL A 103 -2.32 7.03 -2.46
CA VAL A 103 -2.31 6.19 -3.68
C VAL A 103 -2.27 4.71 -3.33
N ASP A 104 -1.50 4.31 -2.32
CA ASP A 104 -1.44 2.91 -1.89
C ASP A 104 -2.79 2.45 -1.34
N LEU A 105 -3.47 3.30 -0.55
CA LEU A 105 -4.75 2.96 0.06
C LEU A 105 -5.92 2.91 -0.92
N VAL A 106 -5.82 3.57 -2.08
CA VAL A 106 -6.83 3.48 -3.14
C VAL A 106 -7.02 2.03 -3.60
N PHE A 107 -5.95 1.21 -3.60
CA PHE A 107 -6.06 -0.21 -3.96
C PHE A 107 -6.87 -1.04 -2.95
N GLY A 108 -7.02 -0.56 -1.72
CA GLY A 108 -7.88 -1.19 -0.71
C GLY A 108 -9.27 -0.56 -0.60
N SER A 109 -9.47 0.67 -1.07
CA SER A 109 -10.72 1.43 -0.89
C SER A 109 -11.59 1.54 -2.14
N ASN A 110 -11.01 1.52 -3.34
CA ASN A 110 -11.77 1.50 -4.58
C ASN A 110 -12.25 0.06 -4.86
N SER A 111 -13.55 -0.12 -5.09
CA SER A 111 -14.17 -1.45 -5.20
C SER A 111 -13.55 -2.33 -6.30
N GLN A 112 -13.22 -1.77 -7.46
CA GLN A 112 -12.63 -2.52 -8.56
C GLN A 112 -11.17 -2.88 -8.28
N LEU A 113 -10.38 -1.93 -7.79
CA LEU A 113 -8.98 -2.15 -7.47
C LEU A 113 -8.84 -3.11 -6.29
N ARG A 114 -9.73 -2.99 -5.31
CA ARG A 114 -9.78 -3.91 -4.17
C ARG A 114 -10.08 -5.34 -4.60
N ALA A 115 -11.04 -5.58 -5.48
CA ALA A 115 -11.34 -6.91 -5.98
C ALA A 115 -10.11 -7.58 -6.63
N ILE A 116 -9.31 -6.80 -7.36
CA ILE A 116 -8.04 -7.30 -7.92
C ILE A 116 -6.99 -7.52 -6.81
N ALA A 117 -6.91 -6.61 -5.85
CA ALA A 117 -6.00 -6.73 -4.73
C ALA A 117 -6.30 -7.98 -3.87
N GLU A 118 -7.57 -8.31 -3.66
CA GLU A 118 -8.02 -9.52 -2.95
C GLU A 118 -7.57 -10.80 -3.65
N VAL A 119 -7.61 -10.86 -4.98
CA VAL A 119 -7.09 -12.00 -5.74
C VAL A 119 -5.61 -12.22 -5.46
N TYR A 120 -4.81 -11.16 -5.46
CA TYR A 120 -3.37 -11.27 -5.19
C TYR A 120 -3.03 -11.42 -3.70
N ALA A 121 -3.94 -11.07 -2.80
CA ALA A 121 -3.76 -11.26 -1.35
C ALA A 121 -4.02 -12.70 -0.88
N CYS A 122 -4.57 -13.58 -1.72
CA CYS A 122 -4.77 -14.97 -1.37
C CYS A 122 -3.44 -15.69 -1.10
N SER A 123 -3.45 -16.63 -0.18
CA SER A 123 -2.25 -17.35 0.28
C SER A 123 -1.55 -18.18 -0.81
N ASP A 124 -2.29 -18.59 -1.83
CA ASP A 124 -1.82 -19.38 -2.98
C ASP A 124 -1.44 -18.52 -4.20
N SER A 125 -1.60 -17.19 -4.11
CA SER A 125 -1.46 -16.28 -5.25
C SER A 125 -0.02 -15.83 -5.54
N GLN A 126 0.96 -16.20 -4.74
CA GLN A 126 2.35 -15.73 -4.88
C GLN A 126 2.92 -16.00 -6.29
N GLN A 127 2.72 -17.20 -6.83
CA GLN A 127 3.23 -17.56 -8.15
C GLN A 127 2.48 -16.84 -9.27
N VAL A 128 1.16 -16.73 -9.15
CA VAL A 128 0.30 -16.03 -10.10
C VAL A 128 0.70 -14.56 -10.15
N PHE A 129 0.87 -13.94 -8.98
CA PHE A 129 1.31 -12.56 -8.85
C PHE A 129 2.67 -12.32 -9.53
N ALA A 130 3.67 -13.16 -9.24
CA ALA A 130 5.01 -13.02 -9.80
C ALA A 130 5.00 -13.14 -11.33
N ARG A 131 4.25 -14.10 -11.88
CA ARG A 131 4.08 -14.28 -13.34
C ARG A 131 3.40 -13.06 -13.97
N ASP A 132 2.33 -12.58 -13.37
CA ASP A 132 1.55 -11.47 -13.89
C ASP A 132 2.33 -10.14 -13.78
N PHE A 133 3.14 -10.00 -12.74
CA PHE A 133 4.08 -8.88 -12.62
C PHE A 133 5.10 -8.89 -13.75
N ALA A 134 5.76 -10.03 -13.98
CA ALA A 134 6.76 -10.16 -15.05
C ALA A 134 6.15 -9.87 -16.44
N ALA A 135 4.95 -10.38 -16.71
CA ALA A 135 4.25 -10.12 -17.96
C ALA A 135 3.89 -8.64 -18.12
N ALA A 136 3.38 -8.01 -17.05
CA ALA A 136 3.03 -6.58 -17.08
C ALA A 136 4.27 -5.70 -17.20
N TRP A 137 5.37 -6.05 -16.52
CA TRP A 137 6.64 -5.36 -16.63
C TRP A 137 7.20 -5.42 -18.05
N THR A 138 7.25 -6.61 -18.62
CA THR A 138 7.70 -6.82 -20.01
C THR A 138 6.87 -5.99 -20.97
N LYS A 139 5.54 -5.98 -20.81
CA LYS A 139 4.65 -5.16 -21.64
C LYS A 139 4.99 -3.67 -21.57
N VAL A 140 5.22 -3.12 -20.37
CA VAL A 140 5.58 -1.71 -20.20
C VAL A 140 6.93 -1.40 -20.83
N MET A 141 7.93 -2.28 -20.61
CA MET A 141 9.27 -2.08 -21.16
C MET A 141 9.35 -2.21 -22.69
N MET A 142 8.32 -2.79 -23.31
CA MET A 142 8.22 -2.95 -24.77
C MET A 142 7.41 -1.84 -25.45
N LEU A 143 6.75 -0.95 -24.69
CA LEU A 143 5.84 0.05 -25.24
C LEU A 143 6.50 1.11 -26.14
N ASP A 144 7.79 1.36 -25.94
CA ASP A 144 8.59 2.34 -26.69
C ASP A 144 9.58 1.68 -27.67
N ARG A 145 9.49 0.36 -27.84
CA ARG A 145 10.34 -0.37 -28.78
C ARG A 145 9.66 -0.52 -30.14
N TYR A 146 10.19 0.20 -31.12
CA TYR A 146 9.71 0.20 -32.51
C TYR A 146 10.52 -0.73 -33.43
N ASP A 147 11.56 -1.36 -32.87
CA ASP A 147 12.50 -2.24 -33.57
C ASP A 147 12.11 -3.74 -33.52
N LEU A 148 11.02 -4.04 -32.83
CA LEU A 148 10.49 -5.41 -32.75
C LEU A 148 9.37 -5.57 -33.79
N ALA A 149 9.73 -6.02 -34.96
CA ALA A 149 8.78 -6.44 -36.01
C ALA A 149 8.40 -7.91 -35.85
#